data_01e8b767b611b17e71a1bd095c9b19a0
#
_entry.id   01e8b767b611b17e71a1bd095c9b19a0
#
_cell.length_a   1.000
_cell.length_b   1.000
_cell.length_c   1.000
_cell.angle_alpha   90.00
_cell.angle_beta   90.00
_cell.angle_gamma   90.00
#
_symmetry.space_group_name_H-M   'P 1'
#
loop_
_entity.id
_entity.type
_entity.pdbx_description
1 polymer ?
#
loop_
_entity_poly.entity_id
_entity_poly.type
_entity_poly.pdbx_seq_one_letter_code
_entity_poly.pdbx_strand_id
1 'polypeptide(L)'
;MLKTYSQKVYLLILFVACAKIIAAPFLELGNDEVYYWTYALQLDFNHFDHPPLIGFLIRATTLNMHWVSELSMRLGAIITASVGCYFIFKTTAVLSNERAGFYAAMLYQAGVYTGFIAGFFILPDSAQLLFWTASLYSMSLLLFGNKEKKIGYWILLGLLIGLATLSKVHGLFLWAGFGAYLLFTNPKQLFSGSFILAVSITLVCLAPILYWNVVYDFITYRFHSERVTHTGIDAASFTTELIGEVLYQNPFVYILMAAAVVAIKKISFQQKNSGRWLLWMSVPLILIFWMVALFNPTLPHWSGPAFIPLMILAGIYMDQKKLSWPIYLARAAFALVFSILLFLLVVVQKYPGNFGSQQQNNLGEYCPTLDLSGWKDFSAAFKIVAAQDQSSHVMGKGPSIIVGKWFPAGHLEFYTSRTTGLPLVGTGPLQDIHKFAWLNELRPALKLGADAYCIVPSNVPFNITEAYGQYFTTIDKPVVIDQKRSGVVVRHFAVYRMHDCVKLPMPALKQTH
;
A
#
# COMPACT_ATOMS: atom_id res chain seq x y z
N MET A 1 26.36 -9.51 26.15
CA MET A 1 25.92 -10.64 25.32
C MET A 1 24.41 -10.84 25.46
N LEU A 2 23.65 -10.87 24.37
CA LEU A 2 22.19 -11.10 24.39
C LEU A 2 21.91 -12.54 24.82
N LYS A 3 21.20 -12.71 25.95
CA LYS A 3 20.95 -14.01 26.54
C LYS A 3 19.78 -14.78 25.93
N THR A 4 18.76 -14.08 25.40
CA THR A 4 17.51 -14.70 24.88
C THR A 4 17.21 -14.33 23.43
N TYR A 5 16.46 -15.17 22.73
CA TYR A 5 16.01 -14.88 21.37
C TYR A 5 14.98 -13.75 21.34
N SER A 6 14.16 -13.59 22.37
CA SER A 6 13.28 -12.42 22.53
C SER A 6 14.08 -11.11 22.49
N GLN A 7 15.22 -11.00 23.20
CA GLN A 7 16.08 -9.82 23.16
C GLN A 7 16.64 -9.57 21.75
N LYS A 8 17.01 -10.63 21.02
CA LYS A 8 17.49 -10.51 19.63
C LYS A 8 16.40 -9.99 18.68
N VAL A 9 15.15 -10.43 18.87
CA VAL A 9 14.00 -9.93 18.06
C VAL A 9 13.73 -8.46 18.35
N TYR A 10 13.73 -8.02 19.62
CA TYR A 10 13.55 -6.60 19.94
C TYR A 10 14.64 -5.73 19.32
N LEU A 11 15.90 -6.18 19.33
CA LEU A 11 16.99 -5.46 18.68
C LEU A 11 16.87 -5.45 17.16
N LEU A 12 16.44 -6.55 16.54
CA LEU A 12 16.16 -6.62 15.11
C LEU A 12 15.09 -5.59 14.73
N ILE A 13 13.97 -5.59 15.47
CA ILE A 13 12.86 -4.65 15.24
C ILE A 13 13.34 -3.21 15.40
N LEU A 14 14.04 -2.91 16.49
CA LEU A 14 14.55 -1.57 16.76
C LEU A 14 15.52 -1.10 15.66
N PHE A 15 16.48 -1.95 15.27
CA PHE A 15 17.46 -1.63 14.24
C PHE A 15 16.78 -1.32 12.89
N VAL A 16 15.85 -2.18 12.44
CA VAL A 16 15.14 -1.99 11.18
C VAL A 16 14.22 -0.76 11.23
N ALA A 17 13.51 -0.56 12.34
CA ALA A 17 12.67 0.63 12.53
C ALA A 17 13.49 1.92 12.52
N CYS A 18 14.63 1.97 13.23
CA CYS A 18 15.53 3.13 13.22
C CYS A 18 16.06 3.43 11.82
N ALA A 19 16.49 2.40 11.07
CA ALA A 19 16.95 2.59 9.69
C ALA A 19 15.88 3.20 8.79
N LYS A 20 14.63 2.72 8.91
CA LYS A 20 13.48 3.25 8.16
C LYS A 20 13.11 4.68 8.59
N ILE A 21 13.10 4.98 9.88
CA ILE A 21 12.83 6.32 10.42
C ILE A 21 13.87 7.33 9.90
N ILE A 22 15.14 6.93 9.87
CA ILE A 22 16.22 7.77 9.34
C ILE A 22 16.05 7.98 7.83
N ALA A 23 15.68 6.96 7.08
CA ALA A 23 15.52 7.03 5.63
C ALA A 23 14.27 7.81 5.17
N ALA A 24 13.18 7.76 5.96
CA ALA A 24 11.87 8.28 5.57
C ALA A 24 11.85 9.76 5.12
N PRO A 25 12.56 10.71 5.76
CA PRO A 25 12.55 12.12 5.34
C PRO A 25 13.29 12.41 4.04
N PHE A 26 14.15 11.50 3.57
CA PHE A 26 14.99 11.70 2.39
C PHE A 26 14.34 11.28 1.07
N LEU A 27 13.18 10.66 1.13
CA LEU A 27 12.37 10.29 -0.02
C LEU A 27 11.03 11.00 0.06
N GLU A 28 10.65 11.73 -0.98
CA GLU A 28 9.29 12.26 -1.10
C GLU A 28 8.28 11.11 -1.16
N LEU A 29 7.01 11.38 -0.87
CA LEU A 29 5.99 10.33 -0.88
C LEU A 29 5.73 9.84 -2.30
N GLY A 30 5.57 8.53 -2.46
CA GLY A 30 5.20 7.93 -3.73
C GLY A 30 3.72 8.14 -4.09
N ASN A 31 3.35 7.77 -5.33
CA ASN A 31 2.01 7.97 -5.88
C ASN A 31 0.90 7.47 -4.96
N ASP A 32 1.00 6.23 -4.50
CA ASP A 32 0.01 5.62 -3.63
C ASP A 32 -0.02 6.28 -2.25
N GLU A 33 1.14 6.67 -1.69
CA GLU A 33 1.22 7.32 -0.38
C GLU A 33 0.47 8.65 -0.36
N VAL A 34 0.69 9.50 -1.38
CA VAL A 34 -0.03 10.78 -1.52
C VAL A 34 -1.50 10.58 -1.90
N TYR A 35 -1.83 9.49 -2.56
CA TYR A 35 -3.21 9.14 -2.83
C TYR A 35 -3.94 8.74 -1.53
N TYR A 36 -3.37 7.87 -0.70
CA TYR A 36 -3.98 7.51 0.59
C TYR A 36 -3.97 8.66 1.62
N TRP A 37 -3.14 9.68 1.42
CA TRP A 37 -3.29 10.94 2.13
C TRP A 37 -4.68 11.54 1.94
N THR A 38 -5.26 11.45 0.76
CA THR A 38 -6.61 11.95 0.47
C THR A 38 -7.69 11.27 1.32
N TYR A 39 -7.49 10.02 1.76
CA TYR A 39 -8.39 9.34 2.71
C TYR A 39 -8.33 9.96 4.10
N ALA A 40 -7.16 10.44 4.52
CA ALA A 40 -7.03 11.16 5.78
C ALA A 40 -7.60 12.58 5.71
N LEU A 41 -7.63 13.22 4.54
CA LEU A 41 -8.31 14.51 4.35
C LEU A 41 -9.81 14.41 4.64
N GLN A 42 -10.44 13.36 4.14
CA GLN A 42 -11.86 13.07 4.36
C GLN A 42 -12.02 11.61 4.78
N LEU A 43 -12.10 11.40 6.10
CA LEU A 43 -12.44 10.09 6.63
C LEU A 43 -13.88 9.74 6.24
N ASP A 44 -14.09 8.45 5.90
CA ASP A 44 -15.39 7.93 5.52
C ASP A 44 -15.49 6.46 5.94
N PHE A 45 -16.66 5.84 5.79
CA PHE A 45 -16.89 4.42 6.09
C PHE A 45 -16.28 3.48 5.07
N ASN A 46 -16.05 3.95 3.84
CA ASN A 46 -15.30 3.30 2.78
C ASN A 46 -14.80 4.37 1.80
N HIS A 47 -14.01 3.98 0.83
CA HIS A 47 -13.58 4.85 -0.26
C HIS A 47 -13.77 4.16 -1.61
N PHE A 48 -13.47 4.88 -2.70
CA PHE A 48 -13.71 4.41 -4.06
C PHE A 48 -13.12 3.01 -4.35
N ASP A 49 -11.88 2.80 -3.98
CA ASP A 49 -11.10 1.60 -4.35
C ASP A 49 -10.56 0.78 -3.17
N HIS A 50 -10.55 1.34 -1.94
CA HIS A 50 -10.06 0.63 -0.75
C HIS A 50 -10.87 0.96 0.52
N PRO A 51 -10.87 0.02 1.50
CA PRO A 51 -11.46 0.24 2.81
C PRO A 51 -10.80 1.37 3.61
N PRO A 52 -11.44 1.87 4.69
CA PRO A 52 -11.11 3.18 5.28
C PRO A 52 -9.89 3.21 6.20
N LEU A 53 -9.39 2.06 6.68
CA LEU A 53 -8.50 2.04 7.85
C LEU A 53 -7.15 2.74 7.60
N ILE A 54 -6.68 2.80 6.35
CA ILE A 54 -5.44 3.52 6.02
C ILE A 54 -5.56 5.02 6.30
N GLY A 55 -6.70 5.64 6.02
CA GLY A 55 -6.96 7.04 6.34
C GLY A 55 -6.91 7.32 7.85
N PHE A 56 -7.49 6.43 8.66
CA PHE A 56 -7.41 6.52 10.13
C PHE A 56 -5.99 6.33 10.65
N LEU A 57 -5.22 5.40 10.07
CA LEU A 57 -3.82 5.17 10.44
C LEU A 57 -2.96 6.41 10.15
N ILE A 58 -3.13 7.02 8.97
CA ILE A 58 -2.46 8.28 8.62
C ILE A 58 -2.85 9.39 9.59
N ARG A 59 -4.14 9.55 9.92
CA ARG A 59 -4.58 10.53 10.94
C ARG A 59 -3.92 10.31 12.29
N ALA A 60 -3.82 9.07 12.74
CA ALA A 60 -3.19 8.75 14.01
C ALA A 60 -1.70 9.15 14.03
N THR A 61 -0.94 8.82 12.99
CA THR A 61 0.52 9.08 12.94
C THR A 61 0.87 10.51 12.58
N THR A 62 -0.03 11.24 11.94
CA THR A 62 0.11 12.68 11.68
C THR A 62 -0.49 13.55 12.80
N LEU A 63 -0.83 12.97 13.95
CA LEU A 63 -1.47 13.64 15.07
C LEU A 63 -2.72 14.45 14.63
N ASN A 64 -3.63 13.77 13.94
CA ASN A 64 -4.81 14.37 13.32
C ASN A 64 -4.47 15.56 12.41
N MET A 65 -3.44 15.39 11.57
CA MET A 65 -2.96 16.36 10.57
C MET A 65 -2.21 17.58 11.15
N HIS A 66 -1.88 17.58 12.46
CA HIS A 66 -1.07 18.65 13.06
C HIS A 66 0.43 18.48 12.78
N TRP A 67 0.88 17.27 12.47
CA TRP A 67 2.26 16.97 12.12
C TRP A 67 2.30 16.20 10.79
N VAL A 68 2.43 16.94 9.69
CA VAL A 68 2.43 16.38 8.33
C VAL A 68 3.81 16.47 7.70
N SER A 69 4.43 15.31 7.51
CA SER A 69 5.74 15.13 6.88
C SER A 69 5.84 13.73 6.28
N GLU A 70 6.84 13.46 5.45
CA GLU A 70 7.11 12.11 4.93
C GLU A 70 7.33 11.11 6.05
N LEU A 71 7.99 11.54 7.13
CA LEU A 71 8.21 10.68 8.28
C LEU A 71 6.89 10.33 8.99
N SER A 72 6.08 11.35 9.33
CA SER A 72 4.82 11.09 10.05
C SER A 72 3.84 10.25 9.25
N MET A 73 3.81 10.42 7.93
CA MET A 73 3.05 9.56 7.02
C MET A 73 3.51 8.10 7.10
N ARG A 74 4.81 7.84 7.04
CA ARG A 74 5.41 6.50 7.03
C ARG A 74 5.49 5.84 8.39
N LEU A 75 5.37 6.58 9.50
CA LEU A 75 5.38 5.99 10.85
C LEU A 75 4.31 4.90 11.01
N GLY A 76 3.15 5.05 10.39
CA GLY A 76 2.11 4.02 10.39
C GLY A 76 2.62 2.68 9.87
N ALA A 77 3.27 2.67 8.72
CA ALA A 77 3.85 1.48 8.12
C ALA A 77 4.99 0.89 8.97
N ILE A 78 5.88 1.75 9.49
CA ILE A 78 7.04 1.33 10.30
C ILE A 78 6.56 0.66 11.61
N ILE A 79 5.59 1.25 12.29
CA ILE A 79 5.03 0.73 13.55
C ILE A 79 4.30 -0.60 13.28
N THR A 80 3.42 -0.65 12.29
CA THR A 80 2.63 -1.85 11.99
C THR A 80 3.50 -3.02 11.56
N ALA A 81 4.55 -2.80 10.75
CA ALA A 81 5.52 -3.83 10.38
C ALA A 81 6.36 -4.31 11.59
N SER A 82 6.70 -3.40 12.51
CA SER A 82 7.44 -3.73 13.74
C SER A 82 6.61 -4.64 14.66
N VAL A 83 5.35 -4.28 14.89
CA VAL A 83 4.43 -5.08 15.72
C VAL A 83 4.07 -6.40 15.02
N GLY A 84 3.88 -6.37 13.68
CA GLY A 84 3.66 -7.58 12.88
C GLY A 84 4.83 -8.57 12.98
N CYS A 85 6.07 -8.09 12.93
CA CYS A 85 7.27 -8.89 13.13
C CYS A 85 7.29 -9.58 14.51
N TYR A 86 6.87 -8.88 15.56
CA TYR A 86 6.73 -9.46 16.88
C TYR A 86 5.67 -10.57 16.92
N PHE A 87 4.51 -10.41 16.26
CA PHE A 87 3.50 -11.47 16.19
C PHE A 87 3.98 -12.68 15.41
N ILE A 88 4.76 -12.51 14.34
CA ILE A 88 5.39 -13.64 13.62
C ILE A 88 6.35 -14.41 14.53
N PHE A 89 7.19 -13.71 15.29
CA PHE A 89 8.04 -14.32 16.31
C PHE A 89 7.21 -15.15 17.30
N LYS A 90 6.16 -14.57 17.88
CA LYS A 90 5.32 -15.23 18.89
C LYS A 90 4.56 -16.42 18.32
N THR A 91 3.99 -16.29 17.12
CA THR A 91 3.30 -17.38 16.42
C THR A 91 4.24 -18.57 16.23
N THR A 92 5.43 -18.31 15.72
CA THR A 92 6.41 -19.37 15.46
C THR A 92 6.91 -20.01 16.75
N ALA A 93 7.07 -19.21 17.83
CA ALA A 93 7.46 -19.73 19.13
C ALA A 93 6.41 -20.69 19.72
N VAL A 94 5.10 -20.43 19.51
CA VAL A 94 4.00 -21.34 19.90
C VAL A 94 4.07 -22.66 19.11
N LEU A 95 4.46 -22.62 17.83
CA LEU A 95 4.48 -23.80 16.96
C LEU A 95 5.76 -24.64 17.12
N SER A 96 6.85 -24.02 17.59
CA SER A 96 8.16 -24.66 17.69
C SER A 96 8.94 -24.11 18.90
N ASN A 97 9.75 -23.07 18.71
CA ASN A 97 10.54 -22.47 19.78
C ASN A 97 10.94 -21.02 19.42
N GLU A 98 11.53 -20.28 20.37
CA GLU A 98 11.96 -18.90 20.17
C GLU A 98 13.07 -18.73 19.12
N ARG A 99 13.95 -19.73 18.91
CA ARG A 99 15.02 -19.65 17.89
C ARG A 99 14.42 -19.71 16.49
N ALA A 100 13.46 -20.62 16.25
CA ALA A 100 12.68 -20.65 15.02
C ALA A 100 11.91 -19.34 14.81
N GLY A 101 11.32 -18.79 15.91
CA GLY A 101 10.65 -17.50 15.89
C GLY A 101 11.54 -16.34 15.46
N PHE A 102 12.78 -16.30 15.94
CA PHE A 102 13.76 -15.30 15.50
C PHE A 102 14.08 -15.42 14.01
N TYR A 103 14.25 -16.63 13.47
CA TYR A 103 14.47 -16.81 12.05
C TYR A 103 13.25 -16.37 11.22
N ALA A 104 12.04 -16.72 11.63
CA ALA A 104 10.82 -16.27 10.95
C ALA A 104 10.68 -14.73 10.97
N ALA A 105 10.98 -14.08 12.11
CA ALA A 105 11.01 -12.63 12.23
C ALA A 105 12.07 -11.99 11.32
N MET A 106 13.24 -12.61 11.18
CA MET A 106 14.25 -12.19 10.22
C MET A 106 13.71 -12.24 8.79
N LEU A 107 13.12 -13.36 8.37
CA LEU A 107 12.58 -13.51 7.02
C LEU A 107 11.45 -12.51 6.74
N TYR A 108 10.59 -12.24 7.72
CA TYR A 108 9.54 -11.24 7.60
C TYR A 108 10.10 -9.83 7.36
N GLN A 109 11.14 -9.43 8.09
CA GLN A 109 11.79 -8.13 7.90
C GLN A 109 12.64 -8.07 6.61
N ALA A 110 13.15 -9.21 6.14
CA ALA A 110 13.91 -9.31 4.90
C ALA A 110 13.03 -9.48 3.65
N GLY A 111 11.72 -9.72 3.79
CA GLY A 111 10.78 -9.73 2.69
C GLY A 111 10.68 -8.35 2.04
N VAL A 112 10.78 -8.27 0.70
CA VAL A 112 10.60 -6.99 0.00
C VAL A 112 9.18 -6.47 0.21
N TYR A 113 8.17 -7.34 0.12
CA TYR A 113 6.79 -6.96 0.38
C TYR A 113 6.55 -6.60 1.86
N THR A 114 6.86 -7.50 2.79
CA THR A 114 6.52 -7.31 4.21
C THR A 114 7.43 -6.31 4.93
N GLY A 115 8.74 -6.38 4.63
CA GLY A 115 9.74 -5.56 5.29
C GLY A 115 9.96 -4.20 4.62
N PHE A 116 9.80 -4.09 3.31
CA PHE A 116 10.10 -2.86 2.59
C PHE A 116 8.82 -2.19 2.06
N ILE A 117 8.05 -2.81 1.15
CA ILE A 117 6.91 -2.13 0.52
C ILE A 117 5.86 -1.78 1.57
N ALA A 118 5.20 -2.76 2.18
CA ALA A 118 4.18 -2.52 3.20
C ALA A 118 4.75 -2.07 4.56
N GLY A 119 6.03 -2.32 4.79
CA GLY A 119 6.69 -1.97 6.05
C GLY A 119 7.44 -0.63 6.05
N PHE A 120 7.47 0.09 4.93
CA PHE A 120 8.09 1.42 4.82
C PHE A 120 7.16 2.43 4.18
N PHE A 121 6.56 2.13 3.03
CA PHE A 121 5.56 2.97 2.39
C PHE A 121 4.20 2.81 3.06
N ILE A 122 3.48 3.91 3.23
CA ILE A 122 2.17 3.90 3.87
C ILE A 122 1.08 3.49 2.86
N LEU A 123 0.65 2.24 2.95
CA LEU A 123 -0.29 1.56 2.05
C LEU A 123 -1.38 0.86 2.86
N PRO A 124 -2.54 0.50 2.28
CA PRO A 124 -3.53 -0.35 2.93
C PRO A 124 -2.94 -1.65 3.46
N ASP A 125 -1.96 -2.21 2.75
CA ASP A 125 -1.17 -3.38 3.15
C ASP A 125 -0.47 -3.20 4.50
N SER A 126 -0.02 -1.99 4.82
CA SER A 126 0.68 -1.70 6.09
C SER A 126 -0.20 -2.02 7.30
N ALA A 127 -1.43 -1.55 7.32
CA ALA A 127 -2.39 -1.86 8.39
C ALA A 127 -2.87 -3.32 8.30
N GLN A 128 -3.12 -3.84 7.09
CA GLN A 128 -3.56 -5.22 6.88
C GLN A 128 -2.57 -6.23 7.47
N LEU A 129 -1.27 -6.08 7.23
CA LEU A 129 -0.25 -7.02 7.70
C LEU A 129 -0.16 -7.07 9.22
N LEU A 130 -0.38 -5.95 9.92
CA LEU A 130 -0.49 -5.95 11.38
C LEU A 130 -1.60 -6.89 11.85
N PHE A 131 -2.82 -6.68 11.35
CA PHE A 131 -3.98 -7.46 11.77
C PHE A 131 -3.96 -8.89 11.25
N TRP A 132 -3.35 -9.12 10.08
CA TRP A 132 -3.11 -10.45 9.53
C TRP A 132 -2.19 -11.28 10.46
N THR A 133 -1.04 -10.72 10.82
CA THR A 133 -0.08 -11.41 11.70
C THR A 133 -0.60 -11.61 13.10
N ALA A 134 -1.35 -10.64 13.64
CA ALA A 134 -2.04 -10.75 14.93
C ALA A 134 -3.14 -11.84 14.89
N SER A 135 -3.87 -11.97 13.76
CA SER A 135 -4.86 -13.03 13.55
C SER A 135 -4.20 -14.42 13.54
N LEU A 136 -3.07 -14.57 12.83
CA LEU A 136 -2.30 -15.82 12.85
C LEU A 136 -1.85 -16.17 14.27
N TYR A 137 -1.41 -15.18 15.05
CA TYR A 137 -1.06 -15.41 16.45
C TYR A 137 -2.27 -15.84 17.29
N SER A 138 -3.40 -15.15 17.18
CA SER A 138 -4.64 -15.52 17.87
C SER A 138 -5.11 -16.92 17.51
N MET A 139 -5.08 -17.28 16.21
CA MET A 139 -5.39 -18.64 15.74
C MET A 139 -4.44 -19.69 16.33
N SER A 140 -3.13 -19.38 16.40
CA SER A 140 -2.15 -20.30 16.98
C SER A 140 -2.42 -20.57 18.48
N LEU A 141 -2.86 -19.56 19.23
CA LEU A 141 -3.27 -19.72 20.63
C LEU A 141 -4.57 -20.51 20.78
N LEU A 142 -5.53 -20.30 19.87
CA LEU A 142 -6.78 -21.07 19.84
C LEU A 142 -6.57 -22.57 19.56
N LEU A 143 -5.67 -22.87 18.62
CA LEU A 143 -5.43 -24.25 18.19
C LEU A 143 -4.46 -24.99 19.12
N PHE A 144 -3.41 -24.30 19.58
CA PHE A 144 -2.24 -24.94 20.19
C PHE A 144 -1.87 -24.37 21.57
N GLY A 145 -2.54 -23.29 22.03
CA GLY A 145 -2.31 -22.66 23.32
C GLY A 145 -3.10 -23.29 24.49
N ASN A 146 -3.01 -22.68 25.67
CA ASN A 146 -3.70 -23.11 26.86
C ASN A 146 -5.23 -22.93 26.75
N LYS A 147 -6.02 -23.88 27.29
CA LYS A 147 -7.47 -24.00 27.09
C LYS A 147 -8.30 -22.97 27.86
N GLU A 148 -7.76 -22.29 28.87
CA GLU A 148 -8.54 -21.51 29.86
C GLU A 148 -9.15 -20.18 29.33
N LYS A 149 -8.64 -19.60 28.23
CA LYS A 149 -9.09 -18.29 27.70
C LYS A 149 -9.65 -18.33 26.28
N LYS A 150 -10.20 -19.46 25.85
CA LYS A 150 -10.58 -19.65 24.44
C LYS A 150 -11.60 -18.64 23.91
N ILE A 151 -12.62 -18.26 24.68
CA ILE A 151 -13.66 -17.32 24.22
C ILE A 151 -13.05 -15.93 23.92
N GLY A 152 -12.13 -15.44 24.75
CA GLY A 152 -11.46 -14.17 24.52
C GLY A 152 -10.65 -14.16 23.22
N TYR A 153 -9.99 -15.27 22.89
CA TYR A 153 -9.26 -15.38 21.62
C TYR A 153 -10.18 -15.45 20.41
N TRP A 154 -11.39 -16.03 20.53
CA TRP A 154 -12.39 -16.01 19.47
C TRP A 154 -12.92 -14.60 19.20
N ILE A 155 -13.26 -13.86 20.26
CA ILE A 155 -13.68 -12.44 20.18
C ILE A 155 -12.57 -11.62 19.53
N LEU A 156 -11.33 -11.77 20.03
CA LEU A 156 -10.17 -11.07 19.48
C LEU A 156 -9.93 -11.41 18.00
N LEU A 157 -10.05 -12.70 17.64
CA LEU A 157 -9.88 -13.13 16.24
C LEU A 157 -10.91 -12.49 15.31
N GLY A 158 -12.19 -12.47 15.72
CA GLY A 158 -13.24 -11.82 14.95
C GLY A 158 -12.96 -10.34 14.71
N LEU A 159 -12.51 -9.63 15.75
CA LEU A 159 -12.13 -8.21 15.66
C LEU A 159 -10.89 -8.01 14.76
N LEU A 160 -9.86 -8.83 14.92
CA LEU A 160 -8.62 -8.70 14.14
C LEU A 160 -8.85 -8.97 12.66
N ILE A 161 -9.67 -9.98 12.29
CA ILE A 161 -10.02 -10.24 10.90
C ILE A 161 -10.90 -9.10 10.34
N GLY A 162 -11.83 -8.57 11.16
CA GLY A 162 -12.61 -7.39 10.81
C GLY A 162 -11.69 -6.20 10.48
N LEU A 163 -10.73 -5.89 11.34
CA LEU A 163 -9.76 -4.81 11.12
C LEU A 163 -8.82 -5.08 9.93
N ALA A 164 -8.40 -6.34 9.72
CA ALA A 164 -7.64 -6.70 8.52
C ALA A 164 -8.43 -6.43 7.24
N THR A 165 -9.75 -6.71 7.26
CA THR A 165 -10.63 -6.48 6.11
C THR A 165 -10.95 -4.99 5.93
N LEU A 166 -11.11 -4.23 7.03
CA LEU A 166 -11.22 -2.77 7.00
C LEU A 166 -9.95 -2.07 6.49
N SER A 167 -8.80 -2.77 6.50
CA SER A 167 -7.56 -2.31 5.88
C SER A 167 -7.53 -2.62 4.39
N LYS A 168 -7.85 -3.88 4.03
CA LYS A 168 -7.90 -4.37 2.65
C LYS A 168 -8.80 -5.61 2.60
N VAL A 169 -9.68 -5.68 1.62
CA VAL A 169 -10.71 -6.73 1.51
C VAL A 169 -10.15 -8.16 1.58
N HIS A 170 -8.90 -8.35 1.19
CA HIS A 170 -8.17 -9.63 1.31
C HIS A 170 -8.13 -10.19 2.74
N GLY A 171 -8.37 -9.37 3.77
CA GLY A 171 -8.50 -9.82 5.16
C GLY A 171 -9.50 -10.97 5.36
N LEU A 172 -10.56 -11.04 4.53
CA LEU A 172 -11.54 -12.14 4.56
C LEU A 172 -10.95 -13.52 4.25
N PHE A 173 -9.84 -13.59 3.49
CA PHE A 173 -9.17 -14.87 3.22
C PHE A 173 -8.61 -15.56 4.47
N LEU A 174 -8.43 -14.84 5.57
CA LEU A 174 -8.12 -15.45 6.87
C LEU A 174 -9.23 -16.39 7.32
N TRP A 175 -10.50 -16.00 7.14
CA TRP A 175 -11.64 -16.90 7.41
C TRP A 175 -11.70 -18.06 6.42
N ALA A 176 -11.44 -17.82 5.14
CA ALA A 176 -11.46 -18.89 4.12
C ALA A 176 -10.39 -19.95 4.44
N GLY A 177 -9.15 -19.57 4.69
CA GLY A 177 -8.06 -20.50 5.05
C GLY A 177 -8.30 -21.20 6.37
N PHE A 178 -8.75 -20.47 7.42
CA PHE A 178 -9.00 -21.04 8.73
C PHE A 178 -10.23 -21.96 8.73
N GLY A 179 -11.31 -21.55 8.06
CA GLY A 179 -12.52 -22.36 7.88
C GLY A 179 -12.22 -23.64 7.12
N ALA A 180 -11.45 -23.59 6.04
CA ALA A 180 -11.01 -24.76 5.30
C ALA A 180 -10.17 -25.69 6.20
N TYR A 181 -9.20 -25.16 6.94
CA TYR A 181 -8.43 -25.96 7.90
C TYR A 181 -9.34 -26.68 8.92
N LEU A 182 -10.30 -25.97 9.51
CA LEU A 182 -11.25 -26.54 10.48
C LEU A 182 -12.16 -27.61 9.83
N LEU A 183 -12.61 -27.37 8.60
CA LEU A 183 -13.46 -28.33 7.87
C LEU A 183 -12.78 -29.70 7.76
N PHE A 184 -11.48 -29.74 7.50
CA PHE A 184 -10.73 -31.00 7.34
C PHE A 184 -10.11 -31.55 8.64
N THR A 185 -10.10 -30.78 9.74
CA THR A 185 -9.47 -31.22 10.99
C THR A 185 -10.43 -31.31 12.18
N ASN A 186 -11.41 -30.43 12.27
CA ASN A 186 -12.41 -30.36 13.33
C ASN A 186 -13.70 -29.66 12.87
N PRO A 187 -14.52 -30.29 11.97
CA PRO A 187 -15.68 -29.64 11.37
C PRO A 187 -16.74 -29.20 12.39
N LYS A 188 -16.83 -29.85 13.54
CA LYS A 188 -17.74 -29.46 14.62
C LYS A 188 -17.48 -28.05 15.15
N GLN A 189 -16.23 -27.59 15.06
CA GLN A 189 -15.85 -26.24 15.51
C GLN A 189 -16.51 -25.13 14.67
N LEU A 190 -16.78 -25.38 13.40
CA LEU A 190 -17.46 -24.43 12.50
C LEU A 190 -18.88 -24.08 12.95
N PHE A 191 -19.53 -25.01 13.68
CA PHE A 191 -20.90 -24.84 14.22
C PHE A 191 -20.89 -24.43 15.69
N SER A 192 -19.74 -24.19 16.30
CA SER A 192 -19.67 -23.76 17.70
C SER A 192 -20.12 -22.31 17.87
N GLY A 193 -20.77 -22.01 18.99
CA GLY A 193 -21.17 -20.64 19.31
C GLY A 193 -20.00 -19.64 19.32
N SER A 194 -18.79 -20.09 19.70
CA SER A 194 -17.59 -19.25 19.71
C SER A 194 -17.13 -18.89 18.31
N PHE A 195 -17.19 -19.82 17.35
CA PHE A 195 -16.85 -19.55 15.95
C PHE A 195 -17.87 -18.59 15.32
N ILE A 196 -19.18 -18.87 15.52
CA ILE A 196 -20.27 -18.03 15.03
C ILE A 196 -20.13 -16.62 15.60
N LEU A 197 -19.87 -16.47 16.92
CA LEU A 197 -19.64 -15.18 17.55
C LEU A 197 -18.47 -14.42 16.88
N ALA A 198 -17.34 -15.08 16.63
CA ALA A 198 -16.18 -14.46 16.01
C ALA A 198 -16.48 -13.97 14.58
N VAL A 199 -17.17 -14.79 13.78
CA VAL A 199 -17.61 -14.39 12.43
C VAL A 199 -18.61 -13.23 12.50
N SER A 200 -19.57 -13.26 13.43
CA SER A 200 -20.54 -12.17 13.64
C SER A 200 -19.83 -10.85 13.99
N ILE A 201 -18.80 -10.88 14.85
CA ILE A 201 -17.99 -9.69 15.17
C ILE A 201 -17.33 -9.14 13.89
N THR A 202 -16.75 -10.01 13.06
CA THR A 202 -16.18 -9.58 11.78
C THR A 202 -17.24 -8.92 10.90
N LEU A 203 -18.42 -9.50 10.76
CA LEU A 203 -19.53 -8.94 9.96
C LEU A 203 -19.98 -7.56 10.48
N VAL A 204 -20.04 -7.40 11.80
CA VAL A 204 -20.34 -6.09 12.41
C VAL A 204 -19.26 -5.06 12.05
N CYS A 205 -17.97 -5.43 12.07
CA CYS A 205 -16.89 -4.55 11.61
C CYS A 205 -17.05 -4.14 10.15
N LEU A 206 -17.63 -4.97 9.29
CA LEU A 206 -17.82 -4.69 7.87
C LEU A 206 -19.10 -3.90 7.55
N ALA A 207 -20.01 -3.75 8.50
CA ALA A 207 -21.26 -3.04 8.28
C ALA A 207 -21.06 -1.60 7.72
N PRO A 208 -20.07 -0.79 8.16
CA PRO A 208 -19.82 0.53 7.59
C PRO A 208 -19.48 0.49 6.10
N ILE A 209 -18.63 -0.46 5.67
CA ILE A 209 -18.28 -0.64 4.25
C ILE A 209 -19.52 -0.98 3.43
N LEU A 210 -20.33 -1.91 3.93
CA LEU A 210 -21.54 -2.34 3.24
C LEU A 210 -22.54 -1.17 3.11
N TYR A 211 -22.77 -0.43 4.20
CA TYR A 211 -23.62 0.77 4.20
C TYR A 211 -23.16 1.77 3.15
N TRP A 212 -21.88 2.12 3.13
CA TRP A 212 -21.31 3.06 2.17
C TRP A 212 -21.51 2.58 0.72
N ASN A 213 -21.27 1.30 0.45
CA ASN A 213 -21.47 0.74 -0.88
C ASN A 213 -22.94 0.77 -1.33
N VAL A 214 -23.89 0.57 -0.40
CA VAL A 214 -25.34 0.73 -0.70
C VAL A 214 -25.65 2.18 -1.07
N VAL A 215 -25.10 3.17 -0.34
CA VAL A 215 -25.31 4.60 -0.62
C VAL A 215 -24.75 5.00 -1.99
N TYR A 216 -23.60 4.45 -2.39
CA TYR A 216 -22.93 4.77 -3.66
C TYR A 216 -23.11 3.66 -4.72
N ASP A 217 -24.22 2.92 -4.68
CA ASP A 217 -24.63 1.94 -5.69
C ASP A 217 -23.52 0.92 -6.04
N PHE A 218 -22.88 0.39 -5.00
CA PHE A 218 -21.82 -0.63 -5.07
C PHE A 218 -20.64 -0.26 -5.99
N ILE A 219 -20.30 1.02 -6.08
CA ILE A 219 -19.29 1.54 -7.00
C ILE A 219 -17.91 0.89 -6.82
N THR A 220 -17.48 0.61 -5.58
CA THR A 220 -16.23 -0.10 -5.30
C THR A 220 -16.21 -1.48 -5.94
N TYR A 221 -17.29 -2.23 -5.79
CA TYR A 221 -17.40 -3.59 -6.36
C TYR A 221 -17.46 -3.57 -7.88
N ARG A 222 -18.19 -2.63 -8.48
CA ARG A 222 -18.24 -2.45 -9.95
C ARG A 222 -16.85 -2.17 -10.49
N PHE A 223 -16.13 -1.21 -9.90
CA PHE A 223 -14.76 -0.86 -10.31
C PHE A 223 -13.79 -2.04 -10.25
N HIS A 224 -13.86 -2.86 -9.19
CA HIS A 224 -12.99 -4.03 -9.08
C HIS A 224 -13.43 -5.19 -9.96
N SER A 225 -14.73 -5.39 -10.17
CA SER A 225 -15.23 -6.48 -11.02
C SER A 225 -14.87 -6.28 -12.49
N GLU A 226 -14.86 -5.04 -12.99
CA GLU A 226 -14.44 -4.71 -14.35
C GLU A 226 -12.99 -5.10 -14.66
N ARG A 227 -12.14 -5.19 -13.62
CA ARG A 227 -10.73 -5.60 -13.76
C ARG A 227 -10.50 -7.10 -13.92
N VAL A 228 -11.52 -7.92 -13.69
CA VAL A 228 -11.41 -9.40 -13.69
C VAL A 228 -12.38 -10.04 -14.66
N THR A 229 -12.71 -9.37 -15.78
CA THR A 229 -13.75 -9.82 -16.73
C THR A 229 -13.19 -10.52 -17.98
N HIS A 230 -11.89 -10.58 -18.17
CA HIS A 230 -11.31 -11.24 -19.35
C HIS A 230 -11.45 -12.76 -19.24
N THR A 231 -11.85 -13.40 -20.35
CA THR A 231 -12.11 -14.85 -20.40
C THR A 231 -11.04 -15.64 -21.17
N GLY A 232 -10.12 -14.96 -21.83
CA GLY A 232 -9.01 -15.58 -22.56
C GLY A 232 -7.81 -15.87 -21.66
N ILE A 233 -7.06 -16.94 -21.94
CA ILE A 233 -5.81 -17.26 -21.22
C ILE A 233 -4.77 -16.19 -21.56
N ASP A 234 -4.21 -15.55 -20.52
CA ASP A 234 -3.13 -14.57 -20.58
C ASP A 234 -1.86 -15.11 -19.93
N ALA A 235 -1.04 -15.81 -20.74
CA ALA A 235 0.23 -16.38 -20.25
C ALA A 235 1.24 -15.29 -19.82
N ALA A 236 1.17 -14.07 -20.37
CA ALA A 236 2.05 -12.97 -20.00
C ALA A 236 1.71 -12.46 -18.59
N SER A 237 0.44 -12.26 -18.28
CA SER A 237 -0.03 -11.90 -16.94
C SER A 237 0.33 -12.96 -15.91
N PHE A 238 0.12 -14.24 -16.23
CA PHE A 238 0.50 -15.34 -15.34
C PHE A 238 2.01 -15.38 -15.06
N THR A 239 2.83 -15.22 -16.08
CA THR A 239 4.29 -15.18 -15.93
C THR A 239 4.74 -13.99 -15.10
N THR A 240 4.10 -12.82 -15.32
CA THR A 240 4.37 -11.60 -14.54
C THR A 240 4.03 -11.80 -13.07
N GLU A 241 2.90 -12.45 -12.75
CA GLU A 241 2.53 -12.79 -11.36
C GLU A 241 3.58 -13.68 -10.72
N LEU A 242 3.99 -14.81 -11.37
CA LEU A 242 4.97 -15.74 -10.80
C LEU A 242 6.33 -15.09 -10.55
N ILE A 243 6.86 -14.35 -11.54
CA ILE A 243 8.14 -13.66 -11.38
C ILE A 243 8.01 -12.54 -10.32
N GLY A 244 6.92 -11.81 -10.37
CA GLY A 244 6.63 -10.76 -9.42
C GLY A 244 6.55 -11.27 -7.99
N GLU A 245 5.87 -12.39 -7.73
CA GLU A 245 5.84 -13.01 -6.38
C GLU A 245 7.24 -13.32 -5.86
N VAL A 246 8.12 -13.91 -6.70
CA VAL A 246 9.52 -14.20 -6.32
C VAL A 246 10.25 -12.90 -5.92
N LEU A 247 10.09 -11.84 -6.72
CA LEU A 247 10.77 -10.56 -6.47
C LEU A 247 10.20 -9.85 -5.23
N TYR A 248 8.87 -9.80 -5.08
CA TYR A 248 8.20 -9.15 -3.95
C TYR A 248 8.41 -9.87 -2.63
N GLN A 249 8.54 -11.22 -2.65
CA GLN A 249 8.86 -11.97 -1.42
C GLN A 249 10.35 -11.94 -1.07
N ASN A 250 11.21 -11.37 -1.91
CA ASN A 250 12.66 -11.48 -1.91
C ASN A 250 13.12 -12.89 -2.40
N PRO A 251 13.85 -13.00 -3.50
CA PRO A 251 14.24 -14.29 -4.07
C PRO A 251 14.89 -15.27 -3.08
N PHE A 252 15.70 -14.76 -2.17
CA PHE A 252 16.36 -15.57 -1.14
C PHE A 252 15.37 -16.08 -0.08
N VAL A 253 14.39 -15.27 0.31
CA VAL A 253 13.31 -15.69 1.21
C VAL A 253 12.41 -16.70 0.51
N TYR A 254 12.10 -16.47 -0.77
CA TYR A 254 11.29 -17.39 -1.57
C TYR A 254 11.92 -18.80 -1.68
N ILE A 255 13.23 -18.88 -1.93
CA ILE A 255 13.97 -20.14 -1.94
C ILE A 255 13.87 -20.86 -0.59
N LEU A 256 13.99 -20.14 0.52
CA LEU A 256 13.85 -20.71 1.86
C LEU A 256 12.43 -21.23 2.14
N MET A 257 11.41 -20.50 1.71
CA MET A 257 10.02 -20.94 1.81
C MET A 257 9.76 -22.19 0.96
N ALA A 258 10.22 -22.21 -0.29
CA ALA A 258 10.10 -23.36 -1.17
C ALA A 258 10.82 -24.60 -0.60
N ALA A 259 12.05 -24.44 -0.10
CA ALA A 259 12.79 -25.51 0.55
C ALA A 259 12.06 -26.08 1.80
N ALA A 260 11.44 -25.19 2.58
CA ALA A 260 10.66 -25.59 3.75
C ALA A 260 9.38 -26.36 3.38
N VAL A 261 8.68 -25.93 2.31
CA VAL A 261 7.50 -26.65 1.79
C VAL A 261 7.89 -28.04 1.28
N VAL A 262 8.94 -28.17 0.49
CA VAL A 262 9.45 -29.47 0.01
C VAL A 262 9.87 -30.36 1.18
N ALA A 263 10.46 -29.80 2.21
CA ALA A 263 10.92 -30.54 3.39
C ALA A 263 9.83 -30.75 4.46
N ILE A 264 8.58 -30.35 4.25
CA ILE A 264 7.56 -30.28 5.31
C ILE A 264 7.33 -31.61 6.04
N LYS A 265 7.40 -32.73 5.32
CA LYS A 265 7.29 -34.09 5.92
C LYS A 265 8.45 -34.44 6.82
N LYS A 266 9.58 -33.74 6.70
CA LYS A 266 10.81 -33.94 7.48
C LYS A 266 10.99 -32.90 8.60
N ILE A 267 10.05 -31.96 8.70
CA ILE A 267 10.02 -30.95 9.77
C ILE A 267 9.29 -31.53 10.99
N SER A 268 9.93 -31.49 12.12
CA SER A 268 9.33 -31.86 13.41
C SER A 268 8.59 -30.66 14.00
N PHE A 269 7.29 -30.74 14.12
CA PHE A 269 6.48 -29.73 14.78
C PHE A 269 6.22 -30.11 16.24
N GLN A 270 6.36 -29.14 17.14
CA GLN A 270 5.99 -29.32 18.54
C GLN A 270 4.49 -29.60 18.67
N GLN A 271 3.70 -29.01 17.81
CA GLN A 271 2.25 -29.12 17.80
C GLN A 271 1.77 -29.92 16.59
N LYS A 272 0.93 -30.95 16.83
CA LYS A 272 0.34 -31.76 15.76
C LYS A 272 -0.49 -30.89 14.80
N ASN A 273 -0.40 -31.16 13.50
CA ASN A 273 -1.12 -30.45 12.45
C ASN A 273 -0.70 -28.99 12.19
N SER A 274 0.30 -28.43 12.87
CA SER A 274 0.79 -27.06 12.61
C SER A 274 1.19 -26.83 11.16
N GLY A 275 1.92 -27.79 10.56
CA GLY A 275 2.31 -27.68 9.14
C GLY A 275 1.10 -27.64 8.20
N ARG A 276 0.04 -28.43 8.49
CA ARG A 276 -1.20 -28.38 7.70
C ARG A 276 -1.91 -27.02 7.86
N TRP A 277 -1.97 -26.49 9.08
CA TRP A 277 -2.54 -25.17 9.32
C TRP A 277 -1.81 -24.09 8.53
N LEU A 278 -0.48 -24.04 8.57
CA LEU A 278 0.31 -23.07 7.81
C LEU A 278 0.04 -23.17 6.30
N LEU A 279 -0.06 -24.38 5.75
CA LEU A 279 -0.39 -24.57 4.33
C LEU A 279 -1.81 -24.11 3.99
N TRP A 280 -2.81 -24.38 4.83
CA TRP A 280 -4.18 -23.90 4.60
C TRP A 280 -4.31 -22.37 4.70
N MET A 281 -3.48 -21.73 5.52
CA MET A 281 -3.45 -20.27 5.62
C MET A 281 -2.68 -19.61 4.47
N SER A 282 -2.03 -20.36 3.59
CA SER A 282 -1.16 -19.88 2.54
C SER A 282 -1.62 -20.31 1.14
N VAL A 283 -1.56 -21.61 0.86
CA VAL A 283 -1.71 -22.18 -0.48
C VAL A 283 -3.01 -21.80 -1.19
N PRO A 284 -4.20 -21.85 -0.53
CA PRO A 284 -5.45 -21.51 -1.22
C PRO A 284 -5.47 -20.11 -1.80
N LEU A 285 -4.95 -19.12 -1.07
CA LEU A 285 -4.92 -17.74 -1.53
C LEU A 285 -3.94 -17.55 -2.69
N ILE A 286 -2.76 -18.17 -2.64
CA ILE A 286 -1.79 -18.17 -3.75
C ILE A 286 -2.43 -18.77 -5.00
N LEU A 287 -3.07 -19.94 -4.88
CA LEU A 287 -3.72 -20.61 -6.02
C LEU A 287 -4.87 -19.77 -6.62
N ILE A 288 -5.64 -19.07 -5.79
CA ILE A 288 -6.71 -18.18 -6.27
C ILE A 288 -6.09 -17.06 -7.13
N PHE A 289 -5.01 -16.40 -6.68
CA PHE A 289 -4.38 -15.35 -7.48
C PHE A 289 -3.69 -15.89 -8.72
N TRP A 290 -3.10 -17.08 -8.68
CA TRP A 290 -2.59 -17.74 -9.88
C TRP A 290 -3.71 -18.03 -10.89
N MET A 291 -4.87 -18.49 -10.41
CA MET A 291 -6.03 -18.68 -11.28
C MET A 291 -6.53 -17.38 -11.89
N VAL A 292 -6.61 -16.31 -11.10
CA VAL A 292 -6.99 -14.99 -11.62
C VAL A 292 -5.97 -14.49 -12.63
N ALA A 293 -4.66 -14.64 -12.35
CA ALA A 293 -3.57 -14.22 -13.23
C ALA A 293 -3.53 -14.95 -14.57
N LEU A 294 -4.10 -16.16 -14.66
CA LEU A 294 -4.25 -16.88 -15.93
C LEU A 294 -5.17 -16.18 -16.93
N PHE A 295 -6.06 -15.31 -16.46
CA PHE A 295 -7.08 -14.66 -17.29
C PHE A 295 -7.00 -13.13 -17.26
N ASN A 296 -6.45 -12.55 -16.18
CA ASN A 296 -6.49 -11.11 -15.95
C ASN A 296 -5.17 -10.61 -15.37
N PRO A 297 -4.73 -9.40 -15.70
CA PRO A 297 -3.58 -8.78 -15.04
C PRO A 297 -3.79 -8.66 -13.53
N THR A 298 -2.86 -9.23 -12.77
CA THR A 298 -2.80 -9.15 -11.31
C THR A 298 -1.58 -8.35 -10.86
N LEU A 299 -1.60 -7.90 -9.61
CA LEU A 299 -0.43 -7.27 -9.02
C LEU A 299 0.20 -8.24 -8.00
N PRO A 300 1.48 -8.60 -8.15
CA PRO A 300 2.14 -9.64 -7.35
C PRO A 300 2.09 -9.46 -5.82
N HIS A 301 1.77 -8.27 -5.35
CA HIS A 301 1.58 -8.01 -3.92
C HIS A 301 0.19 -8.41 -3.40
N TRP A 302 -0.77 -8.73 -4.27
CA TRP A 302 -2.11 -9.15 -3.83
C TRP A 302 -2.07 -10.50 -3.10
N SER A 303 -1.26 -11.44 -3.57
CA SER A 303 -1.00 -12.71 -2.91
C SER A 303 -0.05 -12.58 -1.69
N GLY A 304 0.59 -11.42 -1.52
CA GLY A 304 1.67 -11.17 -0.55
C GLY A 304 1.42 -11.69 0.88
N PRO A 305 0.26 -11.40 1.52
CA PRO A 305 -0.03 -11.89 2.87
C PRO A 305 -0.04 -13.42 3.00
N ALA A 306 -0.33 -14.15 1.92
CA ALA A 306 -0.35 -15.61 1.90
C ALA A 306 1.04 -16.24 2.11
N PHE A 307 2.11 -15.51 1.83
CA PHE A 307 3.48 -16.01 2.03
C PHE A 307 3.95 -15.93 3.49
N ILE A 308 3.27 -15.17 4.35
CA ILE A 308 3.65 -15.03 5.76
C ILE A 308 3.66 -16.37 6.52
N PRO A 309 2.63 -17.27 6.39
CA PRO A 309 2.69 -18.59 7.00
C PRO A 309 3.85 -19.45 6.47
N LEU A 310 4.28 -19.25 5.21
CA LEU A 310 5.46 -19.93 4.65
C LEU A 310 6.77 -19.39 5.23
N MET A 311 6.84 -18.10 5.59
CA MET A 311 8.00 -17.55 6.32
C MET A 311 8.10 -18.15 7.74
N ILE A 312 6.96 -18.41 8.41
CA ILE A 312 6.91 -19.15 9.68
C ILE A 312 7.46 -20.56 9.48
N LEU A 313 6.99 -21.27 8.46
CA LEU A 313 7.45 -22.62 8.12
C LEU A 313 8.96 -22.63 7.82
N ALA A 314 9.45 -21.64 7.05
CA ALA A 314 10.86 -21.50 6.73
C ALA A 314 11.72 -21.22 7.99
N GLY A 315 11.24 -20.41 8.93
CA GLY A 315 11.91 -20.18 10.22
C GLY A 315 12.06 -21.46 11.03
N ILE A 316 11.03 -22.31 11.09
CA ILE A 316 11.08 -23.64 11.74
C ILE A 316 12.06 -24.57 11.00
N TYR A 317 12.03 -24.56 9.66
CA TYR A 317 12.97 -25.33 8.84
C TYR A 317 14.43 -24.93 9.10
N MET A 318 14.72 -23.63 9.12
CA MET A 318 16.05 -23.11 9.40
C MET A 318 16.56 -23.52 10.79
N ASP A 319 15.69 -23.54 11.79
CA ASP A 319 16.02 -23.95 13.14
C ASP A 319 16.44 -25.41 13.24
N GLN A 320 15.77 -26.29 12.50
CA GLN A 320 16.00 -27.73 12.56
C GLN A 320 17.13 -28.21 11.66
N LYS A 321 17.49 -27.45 10.64
CA LYS A 321 18.59 -27.78 9.74
C LYS A 321 19.91 -27.26 10.33
N LYS A 322 20.87 -28.20 10.51
CA LYS A 322 22.26 -27.88 10.92
C LYS A 322 23.12 -27.37 9.75
N LEU A 323 22.52 -27.01 8.61
CA LEU A 323 23.22 -26.51 7.44
C LEU A 323 23.43 -25.00 7.54
N SER A 324 24.54 -24.50 7.03
CA SER A 324 24.88 -23.06 7.05
C SER A 324 24.17 -22.25 5.95
N TRP A 325 23.84 -22.88 4.80
CA TRP A 325 23.29 -22.18 3.64
C TRP A 325 22.00 -21.37 3.92
N PRO A 326 21.02 -21.85 4.75
CA PRO A 326 19.83 -21.05 5.02
C PRO A 326 20.15 -19.72 5.73
N ILE A 327 21.17 -19.71 6.58
CA ILE A 327 21.63 -18.51 7.28
C ILE A 327 22.30 -17.54 6.29
N TYR A 328 23.09 -18.05 5.34
CA TYR A 328 23.68 -17.21 4.29
C TYR A 328 22.60 -16.59 3.39
N LEU A 329 21.57 -17.33 3.00
CA LEU A 329 20.45 -16.80 2.23
C LEU A 329 19.66 -15.73 3.01
N ALA A 330 19.41 -15.94 4.30
CA ALA A 330 18.75 -14.94 5.13
C ALA A 330 19.58 -13.64 5.24
N ARG A 331 20.91 -13.76 5.37
CA ARG A 331 21.82 -12.59 5.33
C ARG A 331 21.79 -11.89 3.96
N ALA A 332 21.82 -12.66 2.87
CA ALA A 332 21.70 -12.11 1.51
C ALA A 332 20.36 -11.40 1.29
N ALA A 333 19.27 -11.94 1.84
CA ALA A 333 17.96 -11.31 1.80
C ALA A 333 17.95 -9.93 2.51
N PHE A 334 18.56 -9.83 3.69
CA PHE A 334 18.74 -8.55 4.36
C PHE A 334 19.60 -7.58 3.56
N ALA A 335 20.73 -8.05 3.05
CA ALA A 335 21.62 -7.24 2.24
C ALA A 335 20.89 -6.67 1.01
N LEU A 336 20.05 -7.48 0.35
CA LEU A 336 19.24 -7.05 -0.78
C LEU A 336 18.28 -5.90 -0.40
N VAL A 337 17.51 -6.05 0.68
CA VAL A 337 16.55 -5.02 1.12
C VAL A 337 17.26 -3.72 1.50
N PHE A 338 18.37 -3.80 2.23
CA PHE A 338 19.18 -2.62 2.56
C PHE A 338 19.80 -1.99 1.32
N SER A 339 20.25 -2.80 0.35
CA SER A 339 20.78 -2.30 -0.92
C SER A 339 19.71 -1.59 -1.74
N ILE A 340 18.47 -2.10 -1.77
CA ILE A 340 17.34 -1.43 -2.42
C ILE A 340 17.08 -0.06 -1.77
N LEU A 341 17.02 0.00 -0.44
CA LEU A 341 16.80 1.25 0.28
C LEU A 341 17.93 2.26 0.00
N LEU A 342 19.19 1.83 0.10
CA LEU A 342 20.35 2.69 -0.18
C LEU A 342 20.37 3.14 -1.64
N PHE A 343 20.09 2.23 -2.58
CA PHE A 343 20.01 2.55 -4.01
C PHE A 343 18.97 3.63 -4.27
N LEU A 344 17.75 3.50 -3.71
CA LEU A 344 16.72 4.52 -3.86
C LEU A 344 17.15 5.87 -3.29
N LEU A 345 17.75 5.90 -2.10
CA LEU A 345 18.24 7.13 -1.48
C LEU A 345 19.30 7.82 -2.36
N VAL A 346 20.26 7.04 -2.90
CA VAL A 346 21.33 7.58 -3.74
C VAL A 346 20.79 8.04 -5.10
N VAL A 347 19.99 7.21 -5.76
CA VAL A 347 19.47 7.50 -7.10
C VAL A 347 18.55 8.71 -7.09
N VAL A 348 17.60 8.77 -6.14
CA VAL A 348 16.64 9.87 -6.05
C VAL A 348 17.34 11.22 -5.85
N GLN A 349 18.45 11.25 -5.11
CA GLN A 349 19.16 12.50 -4.79
C GLN A 349 20.32 12.82 -5.71
N LYS A 350 21.03 11.83 -6.25
CA LYS A 350 22.35 12.02 -6.87
C LYS A 350 22.46 11.54 -8.32
N TYR A 351 21.59 10.65 -8.79
CA TYR A 351 21.71 10.11 -10.14
C TYR A 351 21.43 11.18 -11.19
N PRO A 352 22.41 11.52 -12.08
CA PRO A 352 22.28 12.60 -13.06
C PRO A 352 21.47 12.16 -14.29
N GLY A 353 20.20 11.76 -14.10
CA GLY A 353 19.35 11.28 -15.17
C GLY A 353 18.05 10.64 -14.65
N ASN A 354 17.30 10.02 -15.56
CA ASN A 354 16.12 9.21 -15.27
C ASN A 354 16.22 7.87 -16.00
N PHE A 355 15.42 6.89 -15.58
CA PHE A 355 15.34 5.53 -16.16
C PHE A 355 14.20 5.37 -17.17
N GLY A 356 13.46 6.43 -17.45
CA GLY A 356 12.36 6.47 -18.40
C GLY A 356 12.72 7.09 -19.73
N SER A 357 11.72 7.63 -20.43
CA SER A 357 11.88 8.31 -21.70
C SER A 357 12.89 9.46 -21.61
N GLN A 358 13.74 9.58 -22.64
CA GLN A 358 14.67 10.70 -22.81
C GLN A 358 14.16 11.75 -23.80
N GLN A 359 12.98 11.56 -24.38
CA GLN A 359 12.39 12.51 -25.31
C GLN A 359 11.86 13.73 -24.54
N GLN A 360 12.04 14.91 -25.08
CA GLN A 360 11.69 16.16 -24.41
C GLN A 360 10.20 16.29 -24.07
N ASN A 361 9.33 15.81 -24.95
CA ASN A 361 7.87 15.93 -24.78
C ASN A 361 7.31 14.98 -23.70
N ASN A 362 8.02 13.89 -23.39
CA ASN A 362 7.63 12.91 -22.38
C ASN A 362 8.83 12.50 -21.50
N LEU A 363 9.71 13.46 -21.20
CA LEU A 363 10.92 13.24 -20.40
C LEU A 363 10.58 12.63 -19.04
N GLY A 364 11.16 11.46 -18.78
CA GLY A 364 10.96 10.72 -17.53
C GLY A 364 9.71 9.84 -17.49
N GLU A 365 8.95 9.71 -18.58
CA GLU A 365 7.82 8.76 -18.65
C GLU A 365 8.30 7.33 -18.37
N TYR A 366 7.56 6.57 -17.58
CA TYR A 366 7.90 5.24 -17.04
C TYR A 366 9.09 5.20 -16.08
N CYS A 367 9.60 6.34 -15.58
CA CYS A 367 10.67 6.35 -14.59
C CYS A 367 10.12 6.23 -13.17
N PRO A 368 10.29 5.09 -12.46
CA PRO A 368 9.67 4.88 -11.15
C PRO A 368 10.26 5.75 -10.03
N THR A 369 11.47 6.29 -10.23
CA THR A 369 12.14 7.11 -9.19
C THR A 369 11.70 8.57 -9.19
N LEU A 370 10.99 9.04 -10.23
CA LEU A 370 10.48 10.41 -10.29
C LEU A 370 9.24 10.62 -9.40
N ASP A 371 8.58 9.55 -9.01
CA ASP A 371 7.47 9.63 -8.05
C ASP A 371 7.94 10.07 -6.66
N LEU A 372 9.17 9.69 -6.31
CA LEU A 372 9.76 9.90 -4.98
C LEU A 372 10.60 11.17 -4.87
N SER A 373 10.54 12.10 -5.82
CA SER A 373 11.40 13.30 -5.82
C SER A 373 10.91 14.45 -6.70
N GLY A 374 11.29 15.68 -6.31
CA GLY A 374 11.15 16.90 -7.10
C GLY A 374 9.79 17.59 -6.96
N TRP A 375 8.87 17.06 -6.19
CA TRP A 375 7.58 17.68 -5.95
C TRP A 375 7.67 18.87 -4.98
N LYS A 376 8.55 18.81 -3.98
CA LYS A 376 8.83 19.92 -3.06
C LYS A 376 9.46 21.11 -3.80
N ASP A 377 10.48 20.84 -4.62
CA ASP A 377 11.17 21.87 -5.38
C ASP A 377 10.24 22.52 -6.40
N PHE A 378 9.44 21.68 -7.09
CA PHE A 378 8.40 22.18 -7.98
C PHE A 378 7.40 23.07 -7.23
N SER A 379 6.90 22.63 -6.08
CA SER A 379 5.92 23.38 -5.29
C SER A 379 6.48 24.74 -4.84
N ALA A 380 7.74 24.79 -4.42
CA ALA A 380 8.42 26.03 -4.05
C ALA A 380 8.53 27.00 -5.24
N ALA A 381 8.92 26.51 -6.42
CA ALA A 381 9.00 27.30 -7.65
C ALA A 381 7.62 27.76 -8.11
N PHE A 382 6.62 26.87 -8.10
CA PHE A 382 5.24 27.21 -8.47
C PHE A 382 4.64 28.28 -7.55
N LYS A 383 4.93 28.24 -6.26
CA LYS A 383 4.48 29.28 -5.30
C LYS A 383 4.97 30.66 -5.70
N ILE A 384 6.19 30.78 -6.23
CA ILE A 384 6.74 32.05 -6.73
C ILE A 384 5.98 32.50 -7.99
N VAL A 385 5.75 31.58 -8.94
CA VAL A 385 4.98 31.87 -10.16
C VAL A 385 3.57 32.34 -9.81
N ALA A 386 2.86 31.63 -8.93
CA ALA A 386 1.52 31.99 -8.52
C ALA A 386 1.44 33.36 -7.81
N ALA A 387 2.44 33.68 -6.97
CA ALA A 387 2.54 35.00 -6.31
C ALA A 387 2.81 36.12 -7.30
N GLN A 388 3.67 35.90 -8.31
CA GLN A 388 3.92 36.87 -9.37
C GLN A 388 2.69 37.10 -10.23
N ASP A 389 1.98 36.04 -10.62
CA ASP A 389 0.73 36.11 -11.41
C ASP A 389 -0.37 36.89 -10.68
N GLN A 390 -0.47 36.71 -9.36
CA GLN A 390 -1.41 37.45 -8.54
C GLN A 390 -1.03 38.94 -8.43
N SER A 391 0.26 39.27 -8.25
CA SER A 391 0.73 40.64 -8.11
C SER A 391 0.64 41.43 -9.43
N SER A 392 0.86 40.78 -10.57
CA SER A 392 0.76 41.36 -11.90
C SER A 392 -0.64 41.27 -12.52
N HIS A 393 -1.62 40.73 -11.79
CA HIS A 393 -3.00 40.56 -12.26
C HIS A 393 -3.12 39.70 -13.53
N VAL A 394 -2.16 38.82 -13.77
CA VAL A 394 -2.22 37.84 -14.86
C VAL A 394 -3.30 36.78 -14.58
N MET A 395 -3.45 36.38 -13.33
CA MET A 395 -4.52 35.47 -12.91
C MET A 395 -5.51 36.20 -11.98
N GLY A 396 -6.79 35.87 -12.10
CA GLY A 396 -7.84 36.38 -11.24
C GLY A 396 -7.66 35.99 -9.77
N LYS A 397 -8.52 36.49 -8.89
CA LYS A 397 -8.45 36.21 -7.45
C LYS A 397 -8.86 34.76 -7.16
N GLY A 398 -7.97 34.03 -6.45
CA GLY A 398 -8.26 32.68 -5.95
C GLY A 398 -8.43 31.62 -7.03
N PRO A 399 -7.49 31.50 -7.99
CA PRO A 399 -7.55 30.46 -9.00
C PRO A 399 -7.48 29.08 -8.38
N SER A 400 -8.08 28.07 -9.04
CA SER A 400 -7.99 26.68 -8.64
C SER A 400 -6.88 25.97 -9.41
N ILE A 401 -6.35 24.87 -8.85
CA ILE A 401 -5.52 23.91 -9.60
C ILE A 401 -6.46 22.83 -10.13
N ILE A 402 -6.54 22.64 -11.45
CA ILE A 402 -7.38 21.62 -12.08
C ILE A 402 -6.54 20.40 -12.44
N VAL A 403 -7.07 19.21 -12.15
CA VAL A 403 -6.44 17.94 -12.44
C VAL A 403 -7.44 16.95 -13.03
N GLY A 404 -6.99 16.13 -14.01
CA GLY A 404 -7.83 15.13 -14.69
C GLY A 404 -7.61 13.69 -14.22
N LYS A 405 -6.59 13.44 -13.39
CA LYS A 405 -6.27 12.08 -12.91
C LYS A 405 -5.78 12.12 -11.47
N TRP A 406 -6.08 11.06 -10.69
CA TRP A 406 -5.63 10.91 -9.30
C TRP A 406 -4.10 10.99 -9.15
N PHE A 407 -3.37 10.58 -10.18
CA PHE A 407 -1.96 10.86 -10.35
C PHE A 407 -1.78 11.77 -11.58
N PRO A 408 -1.20 12.96 -11.46
CA PRO A 408 -0.38 13.53 -10.37
C PRO A 408 -1.15 14.29 -9.26
N ALA A 409 -2.49 14.27 -9.27
CA ALA A 409 -3.30 15.03 -8.31
C ALA A 409 -2.89 14.82 -6.85
N GLY A 410 -2.58 13.59 -6.44
CA GLY A 410 -2.15 13.30 -5.08
C GLY A 410 -0.89 14.06 -4.66
N HIS A 411 0.12 14.14 -5.53
CA HIS A 411 1.33 14.93 -5.27
C HIS A 411 1.06 16.43 -5.22
N LEU A 412 0.26 16.93 -6.17
CA LEU A 412 -0.12 18.34 -6.20
C LEU A 412 -0.96 18.72 -4.96
N GLU A 413 -1.80 17.82 -4.47
CA GLU A 413 -2.52 18.01 -3.22
C GLU A 413 -1.59 18.11 -2.02
N PHE A 414 -0.71 17.12 -1.86
CA PHE A 414 0.15 17.03 -0.70
C PHE A 414 1.24 18.11 -0.68
N TYR A 415 1.90 18.37 -1.81
CA TYR A 415 3.05 19.27 -1.87
C TYR A 415 2.67 20.69 -2.30
N THR A 416 1.70 20.88 -3.18
CA THR A 416 1.41 22.17 -3.80
C THR A 416 0.17 22.86 -3.22
N SER A 417 -1.00 22.23 -3.27
CA SER A 417 -2.24 22.81 -2.74
C SER A 417 -2.12 23.16 -1.25
N ARG A 418 -1.61 22.23 -0.44
CA ARG A 418 -1.39 22.46 0.99
C ARG A 418 -0.42 23.61 1.30
N THR A 419 0.58 23.88 0.46
CA THR A 419 1.60 24.92 0.71
C THR A 419 1.24 26.27 0.11
N THR A 420 0.46 26.31 -0.95
CA THR A 420 0.01 27.54 -1.62
C THR A 420 -1.35 28.01 -1.14
N GLY A 421 -2.17 27.13 -0.56
CA GLY A 421 -3.56 27.42 -0.21
C GLY A 421 -4.52 27.42 -1.41
N LEU A 422 -4.03 27.15 -2.64
CA LEU A 422 -4.88 27.08 -3.82
C LEU A 422 -5.67 25.76 -3.82
N PRO A 423 -7.02 25.79 -3.97
CA PRO A 423 -7.81 24.58 -3.98
C PRO A 423 -7.51 23.74 -5.21
N LEU A 424 -7.39 22.42 -5.02
CA LEU A 424 -7.23 21.46 -6.12
C LEU A 424 -8.59 20.85 -6.43
N VAL A 425 -9.01 20.92 -7.71
CA VAL A 425 -10.31 20.43 -8.21
C VAL A 425 -10.07 19.32 -9.22
N GLY A 426 -10.59 18.12 -8.92
CA GLY A 426 -10.59 16.99 -9.85
C GLY A 426 -11.70 17.12 -10.87
N THR A 427 -11.38 16.96 -12.15
CA THR A 427 -12.33 17.03 -13.27
C THR A 427 -12.17 15.82 -14.18
N GLY A 428 -13.26 15.25 -14.64
CA GLY A 428 -13.24 14.09 -15.53
C GLY A 428 -13.96 12.87 -14.97
N PRO A 429 -13.80 11.70 -15.61
CA PRO A 429 -14.47 10.47 -15.19
C PRO A 429 -14.01 10.03 -13.80
N LEU A 430 -14.91 9.37 -13.07
CA LEU A 430 -14.64 8.90 -11.72
C LEU A 430 -13.46 7.90 -11.67
N GLN A 431 -13.32 7.06 -12.71
CA GLN A 431 -12.23 6.10 -12.85
C GLN A 431 -10.85 6.77 -12.99
N ASP A 432 -10.80 8.05 -13.39
CA ASP A 432 -9.55 8.80 -13.51
C ASP A 432 -9.25 9.62 -12.26
N ILE A 433 -10.25 10.27 -11.66
CA ILE A 433 -10.04 11.17 -10.53
C ILE A 433 -10.23 10.52 -9.15
N HIS A 434 -10.83 9.32 -9.09
CA HIS A 434 -10.99 8.53 -7.85
C HIS A 434 -11.53 9.36 -6.66
N LYS A 435 -10.86 9.31 -5.50
CA LYS A 435 -11.24 10.02 -4.27
C LYS A 435 -11.40 11.54 -4.44
N PHE A 436 -10.79 12.14 -5.45
CA PHE A 436 -10.93 13.58 -5.70
C PHE A 436 -12.36 13.99 -6.05
N ALA A 437 -13.20 13.08 -6.56
CA ALA A 437 -14.62 13.35 -6.77
C ALA A 437 -15.34 13.74 -5.47
N TRP A 438 -15.07 13.06 -4.37
CA TRP A 438 -15.62 13.37 -3.04
C TRP A 438 -14.95 14.58 -2.39
N LEU A 439 -13.66 14.77 -2.59
CA LEU A 439 -12.94 15.94 -2.07
C LEU A 439 -13.44 17.24 -2.69
N ASN A 440 -13.91 17.20 -3.94
CA ASN A 440 -14.51 18.37 -4.59
C ASN A 440 -15.73 18.91 -3.82
N GLU A 441 -16.49 18.06 -3.12
CA GLU A 441 -17.65 18.47 -2.33
C GLU A 441 -17.28 19.30 -1.09
N LEU A 442 -16.02 19.19 -0.62
CA LEU A 442 -15.50 19.90 0.55
C LEU A 442 -14.77 21.19 0.18
N ARG A 443 -14.68 21.53 -1.10
CA ARG A 443 -13.84 22.62 -1.62
C ARG A 443 -14.66 23.64 -2.38
N PRO A 444 -14.15 24.88 -2.53
CA PRO A 444 -14.75 25.84 -3.43
C PRO A 444 -14.85 25.26 -4.84
N ALA A 445 -16.06 25.19 -5.37
CA ALA A 445 -16.29 24.73 -6.74
C ALA A 445 -15.71 25.74 -7.74
N LEU A 446 -15.24 25.22 -8.89
CA LEU A 446 -14.92 26.06 -10.04
C LEU A 446 -16.18 26.84 -10.44
N LYS A 447 -16.04 28.12 -10.76
CA LYS A 447 -17.15 29.00 -11.16
C LYS A 447 -16.94 29.50 -12.59
N LEU A 448 -18.03 29.88 -13.25
CA LEU A 448 -17.94 30.61 -14.53
C LEU A 448 -17.20 31.93 -14.31
N GLY A 449 -16.35 32.32 -15.23
CA GLY A 449 -15.49 33.50 -15.14
C GLY A 449 -14.24 33.30 -14.26
N ALA A 450 -14.05 32.13 -13.66
CA ALA A 450 -12.87 31.88 -12.82
C ALA A 450 -11.67 31.42 -13.67
N ASP A 451 -10.48 31.82 -13.23
CA ASP A 451 -9.22 31.33 -13.78
C ASP A 451 -8.75 30.05 -13.06
N ALA A 452 -7.91 29.26 -13.73
CA ALA A 452 -7.34 28.07 -13.16
C ALA A 452 -5.91 27.78 -13.66
N TYR A 453 -5.15 27.09 -12.84
CA TYR A 453 -3.88 26.47 -13.26
C TYR A 453 -4.11 25.00 -13.63
N CYS A 454 -3.41 24.55 -14.66
CA CYS A 454 -3.23 23.12 -14.91
C CYS A 454 -1.72 22.81 -14.96
N ILE A 455 -1.30 21.80 -14.21
CA ILE A 455 0.10 21.42 -14.08
C ILE A 455 0.27 20.05 -14.73
N VAL A 456 1.09 20.00 -15.79
CA VAL A 456 1.35 18.78 -16.58
C VAL A 456 2.82 18.37 -16.41
N PRO A 457 3.10 17.34 -15.62
CA PRO A 457 4.46 16.79 -15.55
C PRO A 457 4.80 16.03 -16.84
N SER A 458 6.01 16.18 -17.37
CA SER A 458 6.43 15.51 -18.62
C SER A 458 6.44 13.98 -18.54
N ASN A 459 6.57 13.41 -17.34
CA ASN A 459 6.46 11.96 -17.16
C ASN A 459 5.01 11.42 -17.18
N VAL A 460 4.00 12.31 -17.23
CA VAL A 460 2.58 11.98 -17.42
C VAL A 460 1.96 12.98 -18.40
N PRO A 461 2.43 13.01 -19.64
CA PRO A 461 2.01 14.01 -20.62
C PRO A 461 0.56 13.81 -21.05
N PHE A 462 -0.13 14.91 -21.32
CA PHE A 462 -1.43 14.91 -22.00
C PHE A 462 -1.64 16.22 -22.76
N ASN A 463 -2.56 16.23 -23.71
CA ASN A 463 -2.89 17.41 -24.48
C ASN A 463 -3.86 18.31 -23.71
N ILE A 464 -3.37 19.46 -23.25
CA ILE A 464 -4.15 20.41 -22.45
C ILE A 464 -5.35 20.98 -23.23
N THR A 465 -5.18 21.23 -24.52
CA THR A 465 -6.25 21.82 -25.36
C THR A 465 -7.38 20.82 -25.59
N GLU A 466 -7.08 19.55 -25.80
CA GLU A 466 -8.10 18.50 -25.90
C GLU A 466 -8.83 18.31 -24.57
N ALA A 467 -8.09 18.34 -23.44
CA ALA A 467 -8.67 18.13 -22.13
C ALA A 467 -9.53 19.31 -21.64
N TYR A 468 -9.08 20.55 -21.87
CA TYR A 468 -9.66 21.72 -21.21
C TYR A 468 -10.03 22.88 -22.14
N GLY A 469 -9.68 22.84 -23.45
CA GLY A 469 -9.95 23.93 -24.40
C GLY A 469 -11.42 24.32 -24.54
N GLN A 470 -12.36 23.40 -24.30
CA GLN A 470 -13.79 23.69 -24.32
C GLN A 470 -14.33 24.37 -23.06
N TYR A 471 -13.55 24.40 -21.99
CA TYR A 471 -13.99 24.92 -20.68
C TYR A 471 -13.48 26.32 -20.36
N PHE A 472 -12.41 26.77 -21.05
CA PHE A 472 -11.78 28.07 -20.81
C PHE A 472 -11.67 28.87 -22.11
N THR A 473 -11.81 30.21 -22.00
CA THR A 473 -11.73 31.11 -23.16
C THR A 473 -10.33 31.08 -23.79
N THR A 474 -9.28 31.09 -22.96
CA THR A 474 -7.89 31.03 -23.43
C THR A 474 -7.04 30.16 -22.52
N ILE A 475 -6.03 29.53 -23.11
CA ILE A 475 -4.98 28.78 -22.41
C ILE A 475 -3.64 29.33 -22.88
N ASP A 476 -2.89 29.93 -21.95
CA ASP A 476 -1.59 30.51 -22.26
C ASP A 476 -0.53 29.45 -22.56
N LYS A 477 0.56 29.87 -23.20
CA LYS A 477 1.77 29.05 -23.27
C LYS A 477 2.29 28.76 -21.86
N PRO A 478 2.72 27.51 -21.59
CA PRO A 478 3.09 27.14 -20.23
C PRO A 478 4.38 27.82 -19.75
N VAL A 479 4.42 28.11 -18.48
CA VAL A 479 5.70 28.31 -17.77
C VAL A 479 6.28 26.94 -17.47
N VAL A 480 7.50 26.68 -17.92
CA VAL A 480 8.17 25.38 -17.70
C VAL A 480 9.09 25.49 -16.49
N ILE A 481 8.88 24.59 -15.52
CA ILE A 481 9.72 24.44 -14.32
C ILE A 481 10.46 23.11 -14.44
N ASP A 482 11.80 23.18 -14.47
CA ASP A 482 12.65 22.00 -14.61
C ASP A 482 12.96 21.37 -13.27
N GLN A 483 12.74 20.06 -13.17
CA GLN A 483 13.35 19.26 -12.12
C GLN A 483 14.76 18.82 -12.54
N LYS A 484 15.75 19.12 -11.71
CA LYS A 484 17.14 18.74 -11.95
C LYS A 484 17.63 17.76 -10.89
N ARG A 485 18.43 16.76 -11.32
CA ARG A 485 19.23 15.90 -10.46
C ARG A 485 20.69 16.05 -10.83
N SER A 486 21.54 16.42 -9.87
CA SER A 486 22.97 16.68 -10.12
C SER A 486 23.24 17.55 -11.38
N GLY A 487 22.40 18.58 -11.59
CA GLY A 487 22.53 19.52 -12.71
C GLY A 487 21.85 19.09 -14.02
N VAL A 488 21.43 17.84 -14.15
CA VAL A 488 20.76 17.32 -15.35
C VAL A 488 19.23 17.42 -15.19
N VAL A 489 18.54 17.91 -16.20
CA VAL A 489 17.08 17.96 -16.25
C VAL A 489 16.53 16.53 -16.42
N VAL A 490 15.67 16.09 -15.51
CA VAL A 490 15.12 14.73 -15.48
C VAL A 490 13.61 14.69 -15.71
N ARG A 491 12.91 15.83 -15.50
CA ARG A 491 11.48 16.02 -15.74
C ARG A 491 11.20 17.51 -15.91
N HIS A 492 10.18 17.86 -16.68
CA HIS A 492 9.60 19.19 -16.79
C HIS A 492 8.21 19.21 -16.14
N PHE A 493 7.84 20.34 -15.56
CA PHE A 493 6.49 20.66 -15.17
C PHE A 493 6.00 21.85 -16.00
N ALA A 494 5.05 21.61 -16.90
CA ALA A 494 4.40 22.65 -17.67
C ALA A 494 3.22 23.22 -16.87
N VAL A 495 3.32 24.49 -16.45
CA VAL A 495 2.27 25.23 -15.73
C VAL A 495 1.48 26.05 -16.73
N TYR A 496 0.27 25.62 -17.01
CA TYR A 496 -0.66 26.35 -17.89
C TYR A 496 -1.54 27.28 -17.06
N ARG A 497 -1.74 28.52 -17.54
CA ARG A 497 -2.75 29.46 -17.07
C ARG A 497 -3.93 29.35 -17.97
N MET A 498 -5.10 29.12 -17.39
CA MET A 498 -6.37 28.99 -18.10
C MET A 498 -7.29 30.09 -17.62
N HIS A 499 -7.79 30.90 -18.55
CA HIS A 499 -8.54 32.12 -18.21
C HIS A 499 -10.02 31.97 -18.55
N ASP A 500 -10.83 32.56 -17.70
CA ASP A 500 -12.27 32.75 -17.89
C ASP A 500 -12.99 31.42 -18.20
N CYS A 501 -13.35 30.71 -17.16
CA CYS A 501 -14.10 29.47 -17.30
C CYS A 501 -15.49 29.75 -17.90
N VAL A 502 -15.71 29.32 -19.16
CA VAL A 502 -16.97 29.52 -19.90
C VAL A 502 -17.94 28.36 -19.77
N LYS A 503 -17.47 27.19 -19.36
CA LYS A 503 -18.28 25.99 -19.18
C LYS A 503 -17.77 25.18 -18.00
N LEU A 504 -18.65 24.77 -17.10
CA LEU A 504 -18.25 23.92 -15.98
C LEU A 504 -18.14 22.47 -16.40
N PRO A 505 -17.05 21.74 -16.02
CA PRO A 505 -16.98 20.30 -16.17
C PRO A 505 -18.11 19.62 -15.39
N MET A 506 -18.67 18.55 -15.94
CA MET A 506 -19.72 17.79 -15.26
C MET A 506 -19.13 17.11 -14.00
N PRO A 507 -19.79 17.22 -12.83
CA PRO A 507 -19.31 16.56 -11.62
C PRO A 507 -19.26 15.03 -11.79
N ALA A 508 -18.15 14.39 -11.41
CA ALA A 508 -17.94 12.96 -11.61
C ALA A 508 -18.98 12.08 -10.90
N LEU A 509 -19.42 12.45 -9.70
CA LEU A 509 -20.45 11.71 -8.95
C LEU A 509 -21.84 11.79 -9.56
N LYS A 510 -22.12 12.76 -10.44
CA LYS A 510 -23.39 12.86 -11.19
C LYS A 510 -23.38 12.09 -12.52
N GLN A 511 -22.23 11.59 -12.94
CA GLN A 511 -22.09 10.78 -14.16
C GLN A 511 -22.42 9.29 -13.93
N THR A 512 -22.63 8.89 -12.69
CA THR A 512 -22.85 7.49 -12.29
C THR A 512 -24.33 7.10 -12.15
N HIS A 513 -25.26 8.04 -12.47
CA HIS A 513 -26.72 7.81 -12.44
C HIS A 513 -27.32 7.85 -13.83
#